data_b5290b250ad12c9d8b232ebd73f2188f
#
_entry.id   b5290b250ad12c9d8b232ebd73f2188f
#
_cell.length_a   1.000
_cell.length_b   1.000
_cell.length_c   1.000
_cell.angle_alpha   90.00
_cell.angle_beta   90.00
_cell.angle_gamma   90.00
#
_symmetry.space_group_name_H-M   'P 1'
#
loop_
_entity.id
_entity.type
_entity.pdbx_description
1 polymer ?
#
loop_
_entity_poly.entity_id
_entity_poly.type
_entity_poly.pdbx_seq_one_letter_code
_entity_poly.pdbx_strand_id
1 'polypeptide(L)'
;VQRTVPFEPLMGNGSVQYDVAKINWLGNTSKETGVVVVWHTSPIQSASDIFKYEMIVGGAGPATGTEIYARALNNVLGAKMKIVSGYQTMGPLTLAMERGEIQGNANWSWSSVLSSHPDWVEEKKIRVLMHMGLKDIAGRPDIPSVLTLTRNDEQKHIFEFLMYNSSLGRPFFIAPGVPQDR
;
A
#
# COMPACT_ATOMS: atom_id res chain seq x y z
N VAL A 1 -15.35 -5.81 0.02
CA VAL A 1 -14.89 -6.32 -1.27
C VAL A 1 -13.40 -6.05 -1.42
N GLN A 2 -12.65 -7.03 -1.96
CA GLN A 2 -11.20 -6.87 -2.15
C GLN A 2 -10.93 -6.06 -3.42
N ARG A 3 -10.14 -5.00 -3.31
CA ARG A 3 -9.72 -4.15 -4.43
C ARG A 3 -8.79 -4.85 -5.42
N THR A 4 -8.24 -6.01 -5.06
CA THR A 4 -7.38 -6.82 -5.93
C THR A 4 -8.16 -7.56 -7.02
N VAL A 5 -9.45 -7.79 -6.83
CA VAL A 5 -10.32 -8.57 -7.76
C VAL A 5 -10.14 -8.20 -9.23
N PRO A 6 -10.10 -6.91 -9.65
CA PRO A 6 -9.92 -6.56 -11.06
C PRO A 6 -8.53 -6.91 -11.60
N PHE A 7 -7.54 -7.05 -10.74
CA PHE A 7 -6.13 -7.21 -11.12
C PHE A 7 -5.64 -8.67 -11.01
N GLU A 8 -6.33 -9.51 -10.27
CA GLU A 8 -5.91 -10.91 -10.06
C GLU A 8 -5.71 -11.69 -11.37
N PRO A 9 -6.59 -11.56 -12.40
CA PRO A 9 -6.34 -12.20 -13.69
C PRO A 9 -5.08 -11.68 -14.38
N LEU A 10 -4.79 -10.38 -14.25
CA LEU A 10 -3.62 -9.73 -14.85
C LEU A 10 -2.31 -10.10 -14.12
N MET A 11 -2.41 -10.50 -12.87
CA MET A 11 -1.26 -10.94 -12.06
C MET A 11 -0.95 -12.43 -12.22
N GLY A 12 -1.61 -13.12 -13.16
CA GLY A 12 -1.34 -14.53 -13.45
C GLY A 12 -1.91 -15.51 -12.42
N ASN A 13 -2.91 -15.10 -11.63
CA ASN A 13 -3.58 -15.98 -10.70
C ASN A 13 -4.48 -16.97 -11.46
N GLY A 14 -3.97 -18.19 -11.73
CA GLY A 14 -4.68 -19.24 -12.45
C GLY A 14 -5.93 -19.79 -11.74
N SER A 15 -6.16 -19.42 -10.48
CA SER A 15 -7.36 -19.83 -9.72
C SER A 15 -8.57 -18.91 -9.96
N VAL A 16 -8.40 -17.84 -10.74
CA VAL A 16 -9.48 -16.89 -11.05
C VAL A 16 -10.50 -17.55 -11.97
N GLN A 17 -11.75 -17.65 -11.50
CA GLN A 17 -12.88 -18.26 -12.24
C GLN A 17 -13.94 -17.23 -12.65
N TYR A 18 -13.62 -15.95 -12.67
CA TYR A 18 -14.53 -14.87 -13.06
C TYR A 18 -13.94 -13.99 -14.16
N ASP A 19 -14.84 -13.44 -14.95
CA ASP A 19 -14.50 -12.43 -15.98
C ASP A 19 -14.78 -11.05 -15.44
N VAL A 20 -13.73 -10.27 -15.22
CA VAL A 20 -13.80 -8.91 -14.66
C VAL A 20 -14.66 -7.97 -15.50
N ALA A 21 -14.67 -8.18 -16.84
CA ALA A 21 -15.46 -7.37 -17.76
C ALA A 21 -16.98 -7.60 -17.63
N LYS A 22 -17.38 -8.72 -17.03
CA LYS A 22 -18.80 -9.09 -16.81
C LYS A 22 -19.31 -8.71 -15.42
N ILE A 23 -18.44 -8.19 -14.56
CA ILE A 23 -18.83 -7.73 -13.23
C ILE A 23 -19.61 -6.42 -13.34
N ASN A 24 -20.76 -6.32 -12.67
CA ASN A 24 -21.54 -5.09 -12.59
C ASN A 24 -20.97 -4.21 -11.46
N TRP A 25 -20.21 -3.19 -11.82
CA TRP A 25 -19.62 -2.25 -10.88
C TRP A 25 -20.67 -1.23 -10.44
N LEU A 26 -20.90 -1.08 -9.13
CA LEU A 26 -21.88 -0.15 -8.56
C LEU A 26 -21.23 1.19 -8.19
N GLY A 27 -19.95 1.15 -7.82
CA GLY A 27 -19.24 2.35 -7.41
C GLY A 27 -18.14 2.08 -6.39
N ASN A 28 -17.69 3.14 -5.77
CA ASN A 28 -16.55 3.14 -4.87
C ASN A 28 -16.78 4.18 -3.76
N THR A 29 -16.61 3.80 -2.50
CA THR A 29 -16.84 4.70 -1.35
C THR A 29 -15.63 5.52 -0.95
N SER A 30 -14.43 5.16 -1.40
CA SER A 30 -13.20 5.88 -1.05
C SER A 30 -12.15 5.73 -2.14
N LYS A 31 -11.27 6.72 -2.23
CA LYS A 31 -9.99 6.59 -2.93
C LYS A 31 -8.91 6.46 -1.88
N GLU A 32 -8.15 5.39 -1.96
CA GLU A 32 -7.12 5.12 -0.98
C GLU A 32 -5.74 5.46 -1.53
N THR A 33 -4.95 6.12 -0.70
CA THR A 33 -3.54 6.34 -0.97
C THR A 33 -2.74 5.57 0.06
N GLY A 34 -1.92 4.64 -0.39
CA GLY A 34 -0.96 3.95 0.47
C GLY A 34 0.20 4.85 0.84
N VAL A 35 0.73 4.68 2.03
CA VAL A 35 1.94 5.37 2.47
C VAL A 35 2.94 4.38 3.05
N VAL A 36 4.23 4.68 2.86
CA VAL A 36 5.32 4.00 3.57
C VAL A 36 5.60 4.78 4.83
N VAL A 37 5.48 4.12 5.97
CA VAL A 37 5.68 4.75 7.26
C VAL A 37 6.77 4.04 8.05
N VAL A 38 7.50 4.81 8.86
CA VAL A 38 8.45 4.29 9.84
C VAL A 38 8.17 4.88 11.21
N TRP A 39 8.47 4.09 12.25
CA TRP A 39 8.43 4.56 13.63
C TRP A 39 9.53 5.60 13.87
N HIS A 40 9.28 6.57 14.73
CA HIS A 40 10.18 7.71 14.93
C HIS A 40 11.59 7.34 15.38
N THR A 41 11.75 6.21 16.06
CA THR A 41 13.07 5.71 16.51
C THR A 41 13.86 5.01 15.41
N SER A 42 13.26 4.76 14.25
CA SER A 42 13.96 4.15 13.11
C SER A 42 15.08 5.06 12.61
N PRO A 43 16.24 4.50 12.20
CA PRO A 43 17.31 5.24 11.57
C PRO A 43 16.93 5.77 10.16
N ILE A 44 15.83 5.28 9.59
CA ILE A 44 15.32 5.72 8.29
C ILE A 44 14.62 7.06 8.45
N GLN A 45 15.21 8.12 7.89
CA GLN A 45 14.72 9.48 8.04
C GLN A 45 14.04 10.05 6.79
N SER A 46 14.35 9.47 5.63
CA SER A 46 13.87 9.91 4.32
C SER A 46 13.59 8.74 3.39
N ALA A 47 12.89 9.02 2.28
CA ALA A 47 12.65 8.03 1.23
C ALA A 47 13.96 7.45 0.65
N SER A 48 15.03 8.23 0.57
CA SER A 48 16.31 7.78 0.03
C SER A 48 17.08 6.83 0.96
N ASP A 49 16.76 6.82 2.25
CA ASP A 49 17.49 5.98 3.21
C ASP A 49 17.16 4.49 3.08
N ILE A 50 15.99 4.14 2.48
CA ILE A 50 15.63 2.74 2.20
C ILE A 50 16.60 2.05 1.23
N PHE A 51 17.40 2.82 0.48
CA PHE A 51 18.44 2.28 -0.41
C PHE A 51 19.78 2.08 0.31
N LYS A 52 20.00 2.77 1.42
CA LYS A 52 21.25 2.74 2.18
C LYS A 52 21.19 1.74 3.32
N TYR A 53 20.09 1.78 4.07
CA TYR A 53 19.91 1.00 5.30
C TYR A 53 18.82 -0.06 5.14
N GLU A 54 18.96 -1.17 5.85
CA GLU A 54 17.91 -2.16 5.96
C GLU A 54 16.73 -1.58 6.75
N MET A 55 15.52 -1.71 6.21
CA MET A 55 14.27 -1.32 6.85
C MET A 55 13.43 -2.56 7.14
N ILE A 56 13.21 -2.88 8.40
CA ILE A 56 12.36 -4.01 8.80
C ILE A 56 10.90 -3.58 8.74
N VAL A 57 10.11 -4.22 7.88
CA VAL A 57 8.69 -3.92 7.68
C VAL A 57 7.80 -5.11 7.99
N GLY A 58 6.66 -4.86 8.61
CA GLY A 58 5.65 -5.87 8.86
C GLY A 58 4.77 -6.13 7.63
N GLY A 59 4.41 -7.41 7.43
CA GLY A 59 3.54 -7.85 6.35
C GLY A 59 2.48 -8.85 6.81
N ALA A 60 1.34 -8.84 6.13
CA ALA A 60 0.21 -9.72 6.44
C ALA A 60 0.18 -11.00 5.59
N GLY A 61 1.12 -11.14 4.67
CA GLY A 61 1.25 -12.29 3.76
C GLY A 61 1.57 -11.88 2.32
N PRO A 62 2.08 -12.81 1.49
CA PRO A 62 2.67 -12.51 0.18
C PRO A 62 1.73 -11.82 -0.82
N ALA A 63 0.42 -12.06 -0.72
CA ALA A 63 -0.60 -11.47 -1.60
C ALA A 63 -1.19 -10.16 -1.06
N THR A 64 -0.70 -9.66 0.07
CA THR A 64 -1.20 -8.42 0.68
C THR A 64 -0.45 -7.19 0.18
N GLY A 65 -1.13 -6.04 0.16
CA GLY A 65 -0.50 -4.78 -0.23
C GLY A 65 0.75 -4.46 0.58
N THR A 66 0.77 -4.77 1.88
CA THR A 66 1.94 -4.53 2.74
C THR A 66 3.20 -5.23 2.26
N GLU A 67 3.09 -6.45 1.72
CA GLU A 67 4.24 -7.19 1.19
C GLU A 67 4.47 -6.95 -0.31
N ILE A 68 3.40 -6.84 -1.12
CA ILE A 68 3.54 -6.58 -2.56
C ILE A 68 4.34 -5.28 -2.79
N TYR A 69 4.00 -4.21 -2.08
CA TYR A 69 4.70 -2.94 -2.23
C TYR A 69 6.13 -2.98 -1.68
N ALA A 70 6.38 -3.68 -0.57
CA ALA A 70 7.74 -3.87 -0.07
C ALA A 70 8.62 -4.64 -1.08
N ARG A 71 8.06 -5.71 -1.68
CA ARG A 71 8.76 -6.48 -2.73
C ARG A 71 8.98 -5.64 -3.98
N ALA A 72 8.00 -4.83 -4.38
CA ALA A 72 8.15 -3.93 -5.52
C ALA A 72 9.26 -2.90 -5.29
N LEU A 73 9.30 -2.27 -4.10
CA LEU A 73 10.37 -1.35 -3.73
C LEU A 73 11.75 -2.03 -3.78
N ASN A 74 11.86 -3.27 -3.28
CA ASN A 74 13.11 -4.03 -3.34
C ASN A 74 13.50 -4.40 -4.77
N ASN A 75 12.59 -5.04 -5.52
CA ASN A 75 12.93 -5.68 -6.79
C ASN A 75 13.04 -4.66 -7.93
N VAL A 76 12.24 -3.58 -7.89
CA VAL A 76 12.18 -2.59 -8.97
C VAL A 76 13.13 -1.43 -8.72
N LEU A 77 13.21 -0.94 -7.48
CA LEU A 77 14.03 0.23 -7.13
C LEU A 77 15.33 -0.12 -6.41
N GLY A 78 15.47 -1.35 -5.91
CA GLY A 78 16.65 -1.78 -5.16
C GLY A 78 16.64 -1.31 -3.70
N ALA A 79 15.47 -1.13 -3.11
CA ALA A 79 15.34 -0.86 -1.69
C ALA A 79 15.81 -2.06 -0.85
N LYS A 80 16.09 -1.81 0.43
CA LYS A 80 16.60 -2.82 1.36
C LYS A 80 15.58 -3.11 2.45
N MET A 81 14.35 -3.52 2.06
CA MET A 81 13.31 -3.86 3.01
C MET A 81 13.38 -5.33 3.39
N LYS A 82 13.49 -5.62 4.69
CA LYS A 82 13.35 -6.95 5.27
C LYS A 82 11.92 -7.14 5.71
N ILE A 83 11.21 -8.06 5.07
CA ILE A 83 9.79 -8.31 5.32
C ILE A 83 9.66 -9.36 6.41
N VAL A 84 8.95 -9.03 7.48
CA VAL A 84 8.52 -9.95 8.55
C VAL A 84 7.04 -10.21 8.36
N SER A 85 6.72 -11.39 7.84
CA SER A 85 5.34 -11.82 7.58
C SER A 85 4.65 -12.33 8.84
N GLY A 86 3.31 -12.35 8.85
CA GLY A 86 2.52 -12.96 9.92
C GLY A 86 1.64 -11.97 10.68
N TYR A 87 1.72 -10.69 10.43
CA TYR A 87 0.83 -9.68 11.00
C TYR A 87 -0.49 -9.63 10.22
N GLN A 88 -1.43 -10.52 10.53
CA GLN A 88 -2.68 -10.65 9.78
C GLN A 88 -3.58 -9.41 9.81
N THR A 89 -3.44 -8.56 10.83
CA THR A 89 -4.18 -7.30 10.98
C THR A 89 -3.25 -6.16 11.37
N MET A 90 -3.76 -4.92 11.27
CA MET A 90 -2.96 -3.73 11.60
C MET A 90 -2.65 -3.62 13.10
N GLY A 91 -3.52 -4.10 14.00
CA GLY A 91 -3.31 -4.02 15.46
C GLY A 91 -2.00 -4.66 15.93
N PRO A 92 -1.77 -5.96 15.69
CA PRO A 92 -0.48 -6.59 16.00
C PRO A 92 0.71 -5.92 15.32
N LEU A 93 0.54 -5.43 14.09
CA LEU A 93 1.59 -4.74 13.35
C LEU A 93 1.98 -3.42 14.00
N THR A 94 0.99 -2.60 14.38
CA THR A 94 1.25 -1.31 15.06
C THR A 94 1.91 -1.52 16.42
N LEU A 95 1.47 -2.53 17.18
CA LEU A 95 2.09 -2.89 18.46
C LEU A 95 3.56 -3.33 18.29
N ALA A 96 3.86 -4.07 17.24
CA ALA A 96 5.24 -4.47 16.90
C ALA A 96 6.12 -3.25 16.51
N MET A 97 5.54 -2.23 15.86
CA MET A 97 6.23 -0.96 15.60
C MET A 97 6.55 -0.22 16.91
N GLU A 98 5.57 -0.09 17.81
CA GLU A 98 5.74 0.56 19.12
C GLU A 98 6.82 -0.12 19.98
N ARG A 99 6.90 -1.45 19.91
CA ARG A 99 7.91 -2.27 20.63
C ARG A 99 9.27 -2.30 19.95
N GLY A 100 9.40 -1.75 18.74
CA GLY A 100 10.64 -1.77 17.96
C GLY A 100 10.98 -3.14 17.36
N GLU A 101 10.04 -4.10 17.33
CA GLU A 101 10.22 -5.41 16.69
C GLU A 101 10.30 -5.27 15.16
N ILE A 102 9.57 -4.31 14.60
CA ILE A 102 9.65 -3.85 13.21
C ILE A 102 9.76 -2.33 13.19
N GLN A 103 10.31 -1.79 12.09
CA GLN A 103 10.52 -0.36 11.97
C GLN A 103 9.35 0.36 11.30
N GLY A 104 8.53 -0.34 10.52
CA GLY A 104 7.45 0.31 9.80
C GLY A 104 6.60 -0.60 8.93
N ASN A 105 5.86 0.03 8.03
CA ASN A 105 4.96 -0.62 7.08
C ASN A 105 5.14 0.00 5.67
N ALA A 106 5.16 -0.85 4.65
CA ALA A 106 5.42 -0.43 3.28
C ALA A 106 4.17 0.01 2.49
N ASN A 107 2.98 -0.19 3.01
CA ASN A 107 1.73 0.26 2.38
C ASN A 107 0.57 0.30 3.38
N TRP A 108 0.49 1.36 4.14
CA TRP A 108 -0.64 1.63 5.01
C TRP A 108 -1.56 2.67 4.36
N SER A 109 -2.87 2.45 4.38
CA SER A 109 -3.83 3.46 3.89
C SER A 109 -3.73 4.73 4.72
N TRP A 110 -3.53 5.88 4.06
CA TRP A 110 -3.40 7.17 4.75
C TRP A 110 -4.64 7.53 5.54
N SER A 111 -5.84 7.27 4.98
CA SER A 111 -7.10 7.51 5.68
C SER A 111 -7.21 6.66 6.96
N SER A 112 -6.70 5.42 6.93
CA SER A 112 -6.67 4.56 8.11
C SER A 112 -5.66 5.03 9.15
N VAL A 113 -4.51 5.56 8.74
CA VAL A 113 -3.54 6.18 9.66
C VAL A 113 -4.21 7.32 10.43
N LEU A 114 -4.85 8.24 9.69
CA LEU A 114 -5.50 9.41 10.29
C LEU A 114 -6.68 9.04 11.20
N SER A 115 -7.44 7.98 10.87
CA SER A 115 -8.60 7.59 11.66
C SER A 115 -8.27 6.75 12.88
N SER A 116 -7.22 5.92 12.80
CA SER A 116 -6.86 4.97 13.87
C SER A 116 -5.80 5.52 14.82
N HIS A 117 -4.90 6.36 14.31
CA HIS A 117 -3.74 6.87 15.05
C HIS A 117 -3.48 8.36 14.70
N PRO A 118 -4.45 9.27 14.90
CA PRO A 118 -4.26 10.68 14.62
C PRO A 118 -3.11 11.28 15.46
N ASP A 119 -2.98 10.84 16.70
CA ASP A 119 -1.91 11.21 17.64
C ASP A 119 -0.52 10.86 17.11
N TRP A 120 -0.35 9.79 16.36
CA TRP A 120 0.95 9.40 15.81
C TRP A 120 1.46 10.38 14.76
N VAL A 121 0.52 11.00 14.03
CA VAL A 121 0.85 12.02 13.04
C VAL A 121 1.13 13.37 13.72
N GLU A 122 0.27 13.78 14.66
CA GLU A 122 0.36 15.05 15.38
C GLU A 122 1.62 15.10 16.26
N GLU A 123 1.89 14.04 17.02
CA GLU A 123 3.04 13.92 17.90
C GLU A 123 4.32 13.44 17.18
N LYS A 124 4.25 13.24 15.85
CA LYS A 124 5.37 12.78 15.02
C LYS A 124 5.96 11.43 15.46
N LYS A 125 5.13 10.55 16.01
CA LYS A 125 5.52 9.17 16.38
C LYS A 125 5.82 8.31 15.15
N ILE A 126 5.24 8.65 14.02
CA ILE A 126 5.58 8.07 12.72
C ILE A 126 6.11 9.14 11.77
N ARG A 127 6.97 8.69 10.87
CA ARG A 127 7.42 9.47 9.71
C ARG A 127 6.88 8.83 8.45
N VAL A 128 6.24 9.62 7.60
CA VAL A 128 5.78 9.18 6.29
C VAL A 128 6.90 9.44 5.29
N LEU A 129 7.45 8.37 4.72
CA LEU A 129 8.59 8.46 3.81
C LEU A 129 8.18 8.83 2.39
N MET A 130 7.08 8.25 1.93
CA MET A 130 6.53 8.48 0.59
C MET A 130 5.08 8.00 0.51
N HIS A 131 4.38 8.43 -0.53
CA HIS A 131 3.06 7.92 -0.86
C HIS A 131 3.06 7.05 -2.13
N MET A 132 2.10 6.12 -2.18
CA MET A 132 1.82 5.18 -3.25
C MET A 132 0.46 5.50 -3.88
N GLY A 133 0.24 6.75 -4.25
CA GLY A 133 -1.01 7.23 -4.86
C GLY A 133 -0.76 7.91 -6.19
N LEU A 134 -1.72 7.79 -7.12
CA LEU A 134 -1.68 8.46 -8.43
C LEU A 134 -1.76 10.00 -8.34
N LYS A 135 -2.18 10.51 -7.18
CA LYS A 135 -2.25 11.94 -6.87
C LYS A 135 -1.58 12.20 -5.54
N ASP A 136 -1.06 13.39 -5.38
CA ASP A 136 -0.50 13.85 -4.13
C ASP A 136 -1.54 13.84 -3.00
N ILE A 137 -1.08 13.69 -1.77
CA ILE A 137 -1.94 13.73 -0.60
C ILE A 137 -2.31 15.19 -0.35
N ALA A 138 -3.61 15.48 -0.36
CA ALA A 138 -4.12 16.83 -0.10
C ALA A 138 -3.61 17.36 1.25
N GLY A 139 -3.06 18.56 1.23
CA GLY A 139 -2.50 19.21 2.43
C GLY A 139 -1.13 18.67 2.90
N ARG A 140 -0.52 17.72 2.17
CA ARG A 140 0.78 17.12 2.52
C ARG A 140 1.75 17.11 1.34
N PRO A 141 2.14 18.27 0.81
CA PRO A 141 3.11 18.37 -0.29
C PRO A 141 4.53 17.94 0.13
N ASP A 142 4.76 17.80 1.43
CA ASP A 142 5.99 17.31 2.04
C ASP A 142 6.22 15.80 1.86
N ILE A 143 5.18 15.04 1.53
CA ILE A 143 5.27 13.59 1.31
C ILE A 143 5.50 13.32 -0.17
N PRO A 144 6.70 12.87 -0.60
CA PRO A 144 6.99 12.63 -2.00
C PRO A 144 6.23 11.40 -2.54
N SER A 145 5.92 11.41 -3.84
CA SER A 145 5.44 10.23 -4.53
C SER A 145 6.57 9.21 -4.73
N VAL A 146 6.27 7.91 -4.66
CA VAL A 146 7.21 6.85 -5.05
C VAL A 146 7.72 7.02 -6.48
N LEU A 147 6.95 7.65 -7.36
CA LEU A 147 7.35 7.91 -8.75
C LEU A 147 8.57 8.82 -8.86
N THR A 148 8.85 9.66 -7.85
CA THR A 148 10.06 10.49 -7.82
C THR A 148 11.34 9.68 -7.63
N LEU A 149 11.23 8.41 -7.22
CA LEU A 149 12.34 7.49 -7.02
C LEU A 149 12.61 6.60 -8.23
N THR A 150 11.72 6.61 -9.23
CA THR A 150 11.88 5.82 -10.45
C THR A 150 12.94 6.45 -11.36
N ARG A 151 13.69 5.59 -12.08
CA ARG A 151 14.83 5.99 -12.92
C ARG A 151 14.55 5.84 -14.41
N ASN A 152 13.47 5.14 -14.77
CA ASN A 152 13.04 4.90 -16.15
C ASN A 152 11.53 4.65 -16.21
N ASP A 153 10.99 4.64 -17.44
CA ASP A 153 9.55 4.48 -17.67
C ASP A 153 9.03 3.10 -17.26
N GLU A 154 9.81 2.04 -17.38
CA GLU A 154 9.42 0.71 -16.97
C GLU A 154 9.12 0.67 -15.45
N GLN A 155 10.04 1.19 -14.64
CA GLN A 155 9.86 1.29 -13.19
C GLN A 155 8.62 2.14 -12.84
N LYS A 156 8.44 3.26 -13.54
CA LYS A 156 7.29 4.14 -13.37
C LYS A 156 5.99 3.41 -13.67
N HIS A 157 5.88 2.74 -14.80
CA HIS A 157 4.67 2.00 -15.19
C HIS A 157 4.33 0.87 -14.23
N ILE A 158 5.34 0.17 -13.68
CA ILE A 158 5.10 -0.87 -12.66
C ILE A 158 4.45 -0.25 -11.42
N PHE A 159 4.96 0.88 -10.91
CA PHE A 159 4.35 1.52 -9.74
C PHE A 159 2.99 2.13 -10.06
N GLU A 160 2.79 2.74 -11.22
CA GLU A 160 1.48 3.23 -11.67
C GLU A 160 0.47 2.09 -11.69
N PHE A 161 0.81 0.92 -12.26
CA PHE A 161 -0.04 -0.26 -12.25
C PHE A 161 -0.47 -0.68 -10.83
N LEU A 162 0.49 -0.73 -9.90
CA LEU A 162 0.20 -1.06 -8.50
C LEU A 162 -0.70 0.01 -7.84
N MET A 163 -0.47 1.29 -8.17
CA MET A 163 -1.25 2.40 -7.63
C MET A 163 -2.68 2.44 -8.17
N TYR A 164 -2.94 1.99 -9.41
CA TYR A 164 -4.30 1.84 -9.93
C TYR A 164 -5.15 0.93 -9.05
N ASN A 165 -4.58 -0.18 -8.56
CA ASN A 165 -5.24 -1.06 -7.61
C ASN A 165 -5.68 -0.31 -6.34
N SER A 166 -4.80 0.50 -5.77
CA SER A 166 -5.11 1.31 -4.57
C SER A 166 -6.16 2.39 -4.86
N SER A 167 -6.17 2.97 -6.06
CA SER A 167 -7.12 4.02 -6.45
C SER A 167 -8.58 3.54 -6.52
N LEU A 168 -8.80 2.24 -6.72
CA LEU A 168 -10.14 1.65 -6.65
C LEU A 168 -10.74 1.71 -5.24
N GLY A 169 -9.91 1.91 -4.22
CA GLY A 169 -10.37 2.08 -2.84
C GLY A 169 -11.19 0.90 -2.34
N ARG A 170 -12.48 1.12 -2.08
CA ARG A 170 -13.43 0.10 -1.63
C ARG A 170 -14.55 -0.06 -2.64
N PRO A 171 -14.32 -0.82 -3.74
CA PRO A 171 -15.30 -0.97 -4.79
C PRO A 171 -16.45 -1.87 -4.36
N PHE A 172 -17.65 -1.52 -4.81
CA PHE A 172 -18.85 -2.33 -4.70
C PHE A 172 -19.22 -2.88 -6.08
N PHE A 173 -19.57 -4.13 -6.12
CA PHE A 173 -20.03 -4.79 -7.35
C PHE A 173 -20.99 -5.93 -7.03
N ILE A 174 -21.77 -6.32 -8.02
CA ILE A 174 -22.63 -7.50 -7.99
C ILE A 174 -22.22 -8.48 -9.08
N ALA A 175 -22.56 -9.76 -8.86
CA ALA A 175 -22.25 -10.82 -9.81
C ALA A 175 -22.94 -10.58 -11.16
N PRO A 176 -22.38 -11.11 -12.27
CA PRO A 176 -23.05 -11.14 -13.55
C PRO A 176 -24.41 -11.88 -13.44
N GLY A 177 -25.41 -11.41 -14.21
CA GLY A 177 -26.73 -12.05 -14.27
C GLY A 177 -27.70 -11.68 -13.16
N VAL A 178 -27.34 -10.77 -12.25
CA VAL A 178 -28.31 -10.18 -11.34
C VAL A 178 -29.20 -9.21 -12.12
N PRO A 179 -30.56 -9.31 -12.02
CA PRO A 179 -31.47 -8.40 -12.67
C PRO A 179 -31.22 -6.94 -12.29
N GLN A 180 -31.39 -6.02 -13.26
CA GLN A 180 -31.09 -4.58 -13.05
C GLN A 180 -32.11 -3.86 -12.17
N ASP A 181 -33.23 -4.49 -11.88
CA ASP A 181 -34.32 -4.00 -11.04
C ASP A 181 -34.19 -4.32 -9.55
N ARG A 182 -33.04 -4.88 -9.16
CA ARG A 182 -32.73 -5.28 -7.77
C ARG A 182 -31.64 -4.46 -7.14
#